data_61fba445cc2827e4ab3a6ed5c7a0ea03
#
_entry.id   61fba445cc2827e4ab3a6ed5c7a0ea03
#
_cell.length_a   1.000
_cell.length_b   1.000
_cell.length_c   1.000
_cell.angle_alpha   90.00
_cell.angle_beta   90.00
_cell.angle_gamma   90.00
#
_symmetry.space_group_name_H-M   'P 1'
#
loop_
_entity.id
_entity.type
_entity.pdbx_description
1 polymer ?
#
loop_
_entity_poly.entity_id
_entity_poly.type
_entity_poly.pdbx_seq_one_letter_code
_entity_poly.pdbx_strand_id
1 'polypeptide(L)'
;MIALALGAAPVAAQPAADGQSWETPMAAGDRAYQQGRYAEAERFFAAALERAERLGAQDPRVALSLGLLAAAYQAEGQYAQAEPLLRRALTIAEGALGPDHPEVAATLTALGALGAAQGRYAQAEPLLRRALAIDERVLGPEHPEVAATLDALAALERLQGRYGDAELRSRRALAIREKVLGPDHVDVAASLTGLAALYRIQSRYVETEQLAQRALAVREKALGPEHPEVIAPLVILGELHAEQGRFAQAESPARRALAVAEKALGPAHPEAAAALDVLAGLARTRGRYAEAEALGRRALAIREKALGAEHPDVATTLAGLAELSALRQNAAQAEPLARRALAIQEKTLGSEHPDVARSLRALGEAQRLQNKYAEAEPAYQRALAIDEKRLGRESPRVALDLGSLGTLYRLQSRYAQAEPLYRRAQAIGEKVLGPEHPQVAATIVELASLYRAQSRFAQAEPLYQWALTLQRKALGPDHPEVALSLEEYAALLKQINREAEAAEMEGQARAIRAKAAAPAR
;
A
#
# COMPACT_ATOMS: atom_id res chain seq x y z
N MET A 1 10.45 -7.84 -16.58
CA MET A 1 11.34 -6.66 -16.53
C MET A 1 12.82 -6.99 -16.46
N ILE A 2 13.28 -7.95 -15.66
CA ILE A 2 14.73 -8.27 -15.56
C ILE A 2 15.25 -9.02 -16.79
N ALA A 3 14.44 -9.82 -17.48
CA ALA A 3 14.86 -10.58 -18.66
C ALA A 3 15.14 -9.72 -19.91
N LEU A 4 14.53 -8.54 -20.02
CA LEU A 4 14.81 -7.55 -21.08
C LEU A 4 15.93 -6.58 -20.67
N ALA A 5 16.14 -6.37 -19.38
CA ALA A 5 17.19 -5.52 -18.83
C ALA A 5 18.60 -6.10 -18.99
N LEU A 6 18.72 -7.42 -19.12
CA LEU A 6 19.98 -8.08 -19.38
C LEU A 6 20.22 -8.20 -20.90
N GLY A 7 20.15 -7.07 -21.62
CA GLY A 7 20.34 -6.95 -23.05
C GLY A 7 21.44 -7.85 -23.62
N ALA A 8 21.14 -9.12 -23.79
CA ALA A 8 21.99 -10.04 -24.49
C ALA A 8 21.99 -9.66 -25.97
N ALA A 9 22.91 -8.78 -26.36
CA ALA A 9 23.39 -8.85 -27.73
C ALA A 9 23.74 -10.33 -27.98
N PRO A 10 23.31 -10.94 -29.09
CA PRO A 10 23.62 -12.33 -29.34
C PRO A 10 25.14 -12.49 -29.36
N VAL A 11 25.68 -13.05 -28.29
CA VAL A 11 27.04 -13.62 -28.34
C VAL A 11 26.94 -14.66 -29.44
N ALA A 12 27.58 -14.40 -30.57
CA ALA A 12 27.63 -15.30 -31.70
C ALA A 12 28.18 -16.65 -31.23
N ALA A 13 27.30 -17.54 -30.84
CA ALA A 13 27.64 -18.88 -30.41
C ALA A 13 27.83 -19.76 -31.63
N GLN A 14 28.97 -20.41 -31.74
CA GLN A 14 29.08 -21.58 -32.59
C GLN A 14 28.05 -22.63 -32.15
N PRO A 15 27.29 -23.25 -33.05
CA PRO A 15 26.32 -24.27 -32.69
C PRO A 15 27.04 -25.47 -32.09
N ALA A 16 26.93 -25.66 -30.77
CA ALA A 16 27.32 -26.88 -30.12
C ALA A 16 26.34 -27.99 -30.53
N ALA A 17 26.82 -28.99 -31.22
CA ALA A 17 26.08 -30.23 -31.41
C ALA A 17 25.87 -30.87 -30.04
N ASP A 18 24.67 -31.44 -29.87
CA ASP A 18 24.17 -32.20 -28.72
C ASP A 18 23.51 -31.38 -27.62
N GLY A 19 22.26 -31.70 -27.29
CA GLY A 19 21.36 -31.42 -26.18
C GLY A 19 21.81 -30.69 -24.91
N GLN A 20 23.00 -30.09 -24.92
CA GLN A 20 23.68 -29.39 -23.82
C GLN A 20 23.70 -27.86 -23.96
N SER A 21 23.00 -27.28 -24.96
CA SER A 21 22.98 -25.83 -25.16
C SER A 21 22.35 -25.13 -23.96
N TRP A 22 23.03 -24.08 -23.44
CA TRP A 22 22.55 -23.19 -22.40
C TRP A 22 21.32 -22.38 -22.84
N GLU A 23 21.23 -22.03 -24.11
CA GLU A 23 20.17 -21.18 -24.70
C GLU A 23 18.79 -21.85 -24.62
N THR A 24 18.71 -23.16 -24.73
CA THR A 24 17.42 -23.87 -24.74
C THR A 24 16.64 -23.68 -23.44
N PRO A 25 17.17 -23.99 -22.23
CA PRO A 25 16.48 -23.72 -20.98
C PRO A 25 16.32 -22.24 -20.69
N MET A 26 17.24 -21.37 -21.11
CA MET A 26 17.07 -19.91 -20.99
C MET A 26 15.84 -19.44 -21.72
N ALA A 27 15.68 -19.75 -23.00
CA ALA A 27 14.51 -19.36 -23.79
C ALA A 27 13.21 -19.99 -23.28
N ALA A 28 13.25 -21.17 -22.69
CA ALA A 28 12.09 -21.81 -22.05
C ALA A 28 11.73 -21.08 -20.74
N GLY A 29 12.73 -20.72 -19.94
CA GLY A 29 12.56 -19.94 -18.72
C GLY A 29 11.97 -18.55 -18.98
N ASP A 30 12.50 -17.84 -19.97
CA ASP A 30 11.98 -16.53 -20.39
C ASP A 30 10.51 -16.60 -20.80
N ARG A 31 10.14 -17.58 -21.62
CA ARG A 31 8.72 -17.78 -22.01
C ARG A 31 7.83 -18.08 -20.80
N ALA A 32 8.28 -18.94 -19.90
CA ALA A 32 7.53 -19.28 -18.69
C ALA A 32 7.38 -18.04 -17.79
N TYR A 33 8.45 -17.26 -17.62
CA TYR A 33 8.46 -16.02 -16.83
C TYR A 33 7.48 -14.98 -17.42
N GLN A 34 7.54 -14.74 -18.72
CA GLN A 34 6.64 -13.83 -19.43
C GLN A 34 5.17 -14.26 -19.38
N GLN A 35 4.89 -15.52 -19.13
CA GLN A 35 3.56 -16.08 -18.94
C GLN A 35 3.13 -16.11 -17.46
N GLY A 36 3.92 -15.54 -16.55
CA GLY A 36 3.64 -15.55 -15.11
C GLY A 36 3.78 -16.91 -14.44
N ARG A 37 4.37 -17.91 -15.12
CA ARG A 37 4.61 -19.26 -14.61
C ARG A 37 5.97 -19.35 -13.92
N TYR A 38 6.11 -18.64 -12.80
CA TYR A 38 7.41 -18.39 -12.17
C TYR A 38 8.08 -19.65 -11.62
N ALA A 39 7.33 -20.60 -11.04
CA ALA A 39 7.86 -21.89 -10.60
C ALA A 39 8.39 -22.76 -11.75
N GLU A 40 7.82 -22.61 -12.95
CA GLU A 40 8.36 -23.28 -14.13
C GLU A 40 9.60 -22.57 -14.67
N ALA A 41 9.60 -21.23 -14.64
CA ALA A 41 10.76 -20.40 -15.00
C ALA A 41 11.95 -20.70 -14.09
N GLU A 42 11.74 -20.83 -12.76
CA GLU A 42 12.76 -21.22 -11.79
C GLU A 42 13.47 -22.50 -12.23
N ARG A 43 12.72 -23.55 -12.56
CA ARG A 43 13.29 -24.83 -12.97
C ARG A 43 14.13 -24.72 -14.24
N PHE A 44 13.67 -23.96 -15.22
CA PHE A 44 14.40 -23.74 -16.45
C PHE A 44 15.65 -22.89 -16.24
N PHE A 45 15.59 -21.82 -15.45
CA PHE A 45 16.75 -21.00 -15.15
C PHE A 45 17.79 -21.75 -14.29
N ALA A 46 17.36 -22.62 -13.37
CA ALA A 46 18.25 -23.50 -12.62
C ALA A 46 18.97 -24.49 -13.56
N ALA A 47 18.27 -25.06 -14.53
CA ALA A 47 18.88 -25.92 -15.54
C ALA A 47 19.84 -25.15 -16.46
N ALA A 48 19.54 -23.89 -16.79
CA ALA A 48 20.44 -23.02 -17.54
C ALA A 48 21.71 -22.71 -16.74
N LEU A 49 21.57 -22.41 -15.44
CA LEU A 49 22.69 -22.16 -14.53
C LEU A 49 23.64 -23.38 -14.47
N GLU A 50 23.11 -24.59 -14.29
CA GLU A 50 23.90 -25.82 -14.27
C GLU A 50 24.73 -25.99 -15.55
N ARG A 51 24.11 -25.66 -16.71
CA ARG A 51 24.81 -25.74 -17.99
C ARG A 51 25.87 -24.64 -18.15
N ALA A 52 25.58 -23.42 -17.71
CA ALA A 52 26.53 -22.31 -17.74
C ALA A 52 27.74 -22.59 -16.86
N GLU A 53 27.58 -23.19 -15.68
CA GLU A 53 28.66 -23.54 -14.76
C GLU A 53 29.62 -24.57 -15.34
N ARG A 54 29.16 -25.45 -16.22
CA ARG A 54 30.03 -26.40 -16.95
C ARG A 54 30.94 -25.71 -17.96
N LEU A 55 30.62 -24.51 -18.41
CA LEU A 55 31.45 -23.70 -19.31
C LEU A 55 32.54 -22.95 -18.55
N GLY A 56 32.35 -22.74 -17.27
CA GLY A 56 33.32 -22.11 -16.36
C GLY A 56 32.62 -21.29 -15.28
N ALA A 57 33.08 -21.38 -14.05
CA ALA A 57 32.46 -20.73 -12.91
C ALA A 57 32.42 -19.17 -12.99
N GLN A 58 33.24 -18.58 -13.86
CA GLN A 58 33.35 -17.13 -14.09
C GLN A 58 32.82 -16.73 -15.47
N ASP A 59 32.16 -17.63 -16.18
CA ASP A 59 31.55 -17.32 -17.47
C ASP A 59 30.38 -16.31 -17.27
N PRO A 60 30.28 -15.24 -18.08
CA PRO A 60 29.20 -14.26 -17.98
C PRO A 60 27.78 -14.88 -18.03
N ARG A 61 27.60 -16.00 -18.72
CA ARG A 61 26.34 -16.74 -18.76
C ARG A 61 25.90 -17.26 -17.39
N VAL A 62 26.84 -17.52 -16.49
CA VAL A 62 26.54 -17.87 -15.08
C VAL A 62 25.90 -16.67 -14.38
N ALA A 63 26.47 -15.47 -14.56
CA ALA A 63 25.88 -14.26 -13.97
C ALA A 63 24.45 -13.99 -14.48
N LEU A 64 24.24 -14.11 -15.79
CA LEU A 64 22.92 -13.95 -16.39
C LEU A 64 21.92 -14.99 -15.87
N SER A 65 22.30 -16.27 -15.83
CA SER A 65 21.43 -17.34 -15.31
C SER A 65 21.07 -17.13 -13.83
N LEU A 66 22.06 -16.71 -13.01
CA LEU A 66 21.82 -16.36 -11.60
C LEU A 66 20.86 -15.17 -11.44
N GLY A 67 21.00 -14.14 -12.27
CA GLY A 67 20.12 -12.97 -12.27
C GLY A 67 18.68 -13.33 -12.58
N LEU A 68 18.45 -14.14 -13.61
CA LEU A 68 17.11 -14.58 -14.02
C LEU A 68 16.49 -15.59 -13.03
N LEU A 69 17.28 -16.49 -12.47
CA LEU A 69 16.83 -17.38 -11.40
C LEU A 69 16.43 -16.58 -10.16
N ALA A 70 17.20 -15.56 -9.80
CA ALA A 70 16.85 -14.67 -8.71
C ALA A 70 15.56 -13.86 -9.00
N ALA A 71 15.35 -13.47 -10.26
CA ALA A 71 14.10 -12.82 -10.67
C ALA A 71 12.87 -13.74 -10.50
N ALA A 72 13.02 -15.03 -10.84
CA ALA A 72 11.96 -16.01 -10.60
C ALA A 72 11.66 -16.16 -9.11
N TYR A 73 12.68 -16.28 -8.25
CA TYR A 73 12.50 -16.30 -6.80
C TYR A 73 11.85 -15.03 -6.24
N GLN A 74 12.24 -13.85 -6.76
CA GLN A 74 11.58 -12.59 -6.35
C GLN A 74 10.10 -12.57 -6.74
N ALA A 75 9.77 -13.03 -7.94
CA ALA A 75 8.40 -13.11 -8.42
C ALA A 75 7.54 -14.13 -7.64
N GLU A 76 8.17 -15.10 -6.96
CA GLU A 76 7.53 -16.04 -6.03
C GLU A 76 7.53 -15.55 -4.58
N GLY A 77 8.05 -14.35 -4.30
CA GLY A 77 8.19 -13.82 -2.94
C GLY A 77 9.28 -14.50 -2.10
N GLN A 78 10.18 -15.27 -2.72
CA GLN A 78 11.24 -16.04 -2.09
C GLN A 78 12.53 -15.20 -1.96
N TYR A 79 12.45 -14.03 -1.34
CA TYR A 79 13.52 -13.02 -1.31
C TYR A 79 14.84 -13.50 -0.68
N ALA A 80 14.76 -14.39 0.32
CA ALA A 80 15.95 -14.94 0.96
C ALA A 80 16.80 -15.80 0.02
N GLN A 81 16.18 -16.45 -0.98
CA GLN A 81 16.87 -17.27 -1.97
C GLN A 81 17.43 -16.42 -3.11
N ALA A 82 16.78 -15.31 -3.46
CA ALA A 82 17.22 -14.42 -4.54
C ALA A 82 18.53 -13.69 -4.21
N GLU A 83 18.71 -13.25 -2.97
CA GLU A 83 19.84 -12.38 -2.59
C GLU A 83 21.23 -12.99 -2.82
N PRO A 84 21.53 -14.21 -2.35
CA PRO A 84 22.85 -14.81 -2.57
C PRO A 84 23.16 -15.02 -4.05
N LEU A 85 22.14 -15.30 -4.87
CA LEU A 85 22.30 -15.46 -6.32
C LEU A 85 22.70 -14.13 -6.97
N LEU A 86 22.02 -13.04 -6.65
CA LEU A 86 22.33 -11.71 -7.18
C LEU A 86 23.73 -11.23 -6.73
N ARG A 87 24.12 -11.49 -5.48
CA ARG A 87 25.47 -11.16 -5.02
C ARG A 87 26.56 -11.92 -5.79
N ARG A 88 26.33 -13.20 -6.04
CA ARG A 88 27.22 -14.02 -6.85
C ARG A 88 27.25 -13.54 -8.31
N ALA A 89 26.08 -13.23 -8.88
CA ALA A 89 25.97 -12.66 -10.22
C ALA A 89 26.78 -11.37 -10.35
N LEU A 90 26.64 -10.45 -9.38
CA LEU A 90 27.39 -9.20 -9.34
C LEU A 90 28.91 -9.43 -9.35
N THR A 91 29.42 -10.33 -8.48
CA THR A 91 30.83 -10.63 -8.40
C THR A 91 31.40 -11.19 -9.73
N ILE A 92 30.64 -12.08 -10.39
CA ILE A 92 31.03 -12.65 -11.68
C ILE A 92 30.99 -11.58 -12.78
N ALA A 93 29.91 -10.78 -12.84
CA ALA A 93 29.76 -9.74 -13.85
C ALA A 93 30.86 -8.66 -13.72
N GLU A 94 31.16 -8.19 -12.51
CA GLU A 94 32.27 -7.24 -12.28
C GLU A 94 33.65 -7.80 -12.68
N GLY A 95 33.89 -9.08 -12.38
CA GLY A 95 35.14 -9.73 -12.71
C GLY A 95 35.32 -10.01 -14.19
N ALA A 96 34.26 -10.44 -14.86
CA ALA A 96 34.33 -10.85 -16.27
C ALA A 96 34.17 -9.69 -17.27
N LEU A 97 33.29 -8.69 -16.93
CA LEU A 97 32.90 -7.63 -17.86
C LEU A 97 33.42 -6.25 -17.43
N GLY A 98 33.88 -6.15 -16.18
CA GLY A 98 34.31 -4.89 -15.58
C GLY A 98 33.19 -4.17 -14.82
N PRO A 99 33.58 -3.28 -13.85
CA PRO A 99 32.65 -2.68 -12.88
C PRO A 99 31.63 -1.70 -13.48
N ASP A 100 31.82 -1.30 -14.73
CA ASP A 100 31.03 -0.30 -15.44
C ASP A 100 30.19 -0.89 -16.59
N HIS A 101 30.08 -2.22 -16.63
CA HIS A 101 29.29 -2.87 -17.66
C HIS A 101 27.77 -2.77 -17.38
N PRO A 102 26.89 -2.64 -18.41
CA PRO A 102 25.42 -2.59 -18.21
C PRO A 102 24.84 -3.79 -17.43
N GLU A 103 25.37 -4.99 -17.56
CA GLU A 103 24.96 -6.15 -16.77
C GLU A 103 25.23 -5.98 -15.27
N VAL A 104 26.30 -5.26 -14.90
CA VAL A 104 26.58 -4.89 -13.51
C VAL A 104 25.49 -3.93 -13.03
N ALA A 105 25.10 -2.94 -13.83
CA ALA A 105 24.01 -2.01 -13.49
C ALA A 105 22.68 -2.73 -13.32
N ALA A 106 22.33 -3.65 -14.22
CA ALA A 106 21.12 -4.45 -14.13
C ALA A 106 21.09 -5.30 -12.84
N THR A 107 22.22 -5.94 -12.51
CA THR A 107 22.35 -6.74 -11.27
C THR A 107 22.26 -5.85 -10.01
N LEU A 108 22.86 -4.65 -10.03
CA LEU A 108 22.76 -3.66 -8.96
C LEU A 108 21.32 -3.17 -8.79
N THR A 109 20.60 -2.94 -9.90
CA THR A 109 19.18 -2.56 -9.89
C THR A 109 18.33 -3.67 -9.25
N ALA A 110 18.56 -4.92 -9.62
CA ALA A 110 17.88 -6.07 -9.03
C ALA A 110 18.17 -6.22 -7.52
N LEU A 111 19.43 -6.07 -7.10
CA LEU A 111 19.82 -6.07 -5.67
C LEU A 111 19.20 -4.91 -4.91
N GLY A 112 19.16 -3.72 -5.50
CA GLY A 112 18.55 -2.55 -4.90
C GLY A 112 17.03 -2.70 -4.75
N ALA A 113 16.33 -3.18 -5.78
CA ALA A 113 14.91 -3.48 -5.74
C ALA A 113 14.58 -4.56 -4.70
N LEU A 114 15.39 -5.63 -4.64
CA LEU A 114 15.26 -6.67 -3.61
C LEU A 114 15.47 -6.09 -2.20
N GLY A 115 16.48 -5.26 -2.00
CA GLY A 115 16.71 -4.57 -0.72
C GLY A 115 15.53 -3.69 -0.32
N ALA A 116 14.93 -2.98 -1.27
CA ALA A 116 13.72 -2.19 -1.04
C ALA A 116 12.53 -3.08 -0.66
N ALA A 117 12.32 -4.19 -1.36
CA ALA A 117 11.27 -5.17 -1.06
C ALA A 117 11.44 -5.86 0.31
N GLN A 118 12.64 -5.87 0.85
CA GLN A 118 12.97 -6.40 2.19
C GLN A 118 13.02 -5.30 3.28
N GLY A 119 12.62 -4.07 2.97
CA GLY A 119 12.66 -2.94 3.90
C GLY A 119 14.07 -2.41 4.23
N ARG A 120 15.10 -2.85 3.50
CA ARG A 120 16.52 -2.47 3.72
C ARG A 120 16.92 -1.24 2.89
N TYR A 121 16.20 -0.15 3.06
CA TYR A 121 16.28 1.04 2.19
C TYR A 121 17.65 1.71 2.17
N ALA A 122 18.33 1.80 3.31
CA ALA A 122 19.65 2.40 3.40
C ALA A 122 20.72 1.63 2.59
N GLN A 123 20.54 0.32 2.43
CA GLN A 123 21.44 -0.53 1.65
C GLN A 123 21.07 -0.51 0.15
N ALA A 124 19.79 -0.35 -0.17
CA ALA A 124 19.29 -0.34 -1.54
C ALA A 124 19.70 0.92 -2.31
N GLU A 125 19.67 2.08 -1.65
CA GLU A 125 19.87 3.37 -2.31
C GLU A 125 21.25 3.53 -3.01
N PRO A 126 22.38 3.22 -2.39
CA PRO A 126 23.68 3.33 -3.06
C PRO A 126 23.81 2.37 -4.25
N LEU A 127 23.22 1.19 -4.20
CA LEU A 127 23.21 0.23 -5.31
C LEU A 127 22.47 0.80 -6.53
N LEU A 128 21.26 1.32 -6.32
CA LEU A 128 20.46 1.91 -7.39
C LEU A 128 21.09 3.17 -7.97
N ARG A 129 21.71 4.01 -7.13
CA ARG A 129 22.43 5.20 -7.64
C ARG A 129 23.65 4.84 -8.48
N ARG A 130 24.40 3.80 -8.08
CA ARG A 130 25.52 3.30 -8.88
C ARG A 130 25.02 2.72 -10.19
N ALA A 131 23.95 1.94 -10.17
CA ALA A 131 23.32 1.41 -11.39
C ALA A 131 22.95 2.53 -12.36
N LEU A 132 22.23 3.56 -11.88
CA LEU A 132 21.82 4.70 -12.70
C LEU A 132 23.01 5.42 -13.33
N ALA A 133 24.09 5.64 -12.56
CA ALA A 133 25.28 6.31 -13.08
C ALA A 133 25.98 5.50 -14.19
N ILE A 134 25.99 4.16 -14.08
CA ILE A 134 26.53 3.28 -15.12
C ILE A 134 25.65 3.36 -16.36
N ASP A 135 24.32 3.16 -16.20
CA ASP A 135 23.37 3.14 -17.32
C ASP A 135 23.39 4.46 -18.10
N GLU A 136 23.31 5.60 -17.42
CA GLU A 136 23.34 6.92 -18.07
C GLU A 136 24.64 7.19 -18.84
N ARG A 137 25.79 6.75 -18.29
CA ARG A 137 27.10 6.94 -18.92
C ARG A 137 27.31 6.04 -20.13
N VAL A 138 26.88 4.76 -20.03
CA VAL A 138 27.21 3.74 -21.03
C VAL A 138 26.15 3.63 -22.12
N LEU A 139 24.87 3.69 -21.71
CA LEU A 139 23.73 3.50 -22.63
C LEU A 139 23.12 4.84 -23.09
N GLY A 140 23.43 5.92 -22.36
CA GLY A 140 22.83 7.23 -22.57
C GLY A 140 21.55 7.46 -21.80
N PRO A 141 21.21 8.76 -21.52
CA PRO A 141 20.16 9.14 -20.57
C PRO A 141 18.72 8.82 -21.00
N GLU A 142 18.51 8.40 -22.24
CA GLU A 142 17.20 8.05 -22.80
C GLU A 142 17.04 6.55 -23.09
N HIS A 143 17.95 5.71 -22.59
CA HIS A 143 17.84 4.29 -22.80
C HIS A 143 16.75 3.65 -21.88
N PRO A 144 15.99 2.62 -22.33
CA PRO A 144 14.98 1.95 -21.53
C PRO A 144 15.48 1.39 -20.18
N GLU A 145 16.75 0.95 -20.11
CA GLU A 145 17.37 0.49 -18.86
C GLU A 145 17.50 1.62 -17.82
N VAL A 146 17.82 2.84 -18.26
CA VAL A 146 17.80 4.02 -17.39
C VAL A 146 16.41 4.20 -16.79
N ALA A 147 15.35 3.99 -17.57
CA ALA A 147 13.99 4.07 -17.06
C ALA A 147 13.68 2.97 -16.01
N ALA A 148 14.19 1.75 -16.20
CA ALA A 148 14.03 0.67 -15.22
C ALA A 148 14.69 1.02 -13.87
N THR A 149 15.92 1.53 -13.91
CA THR A 149 16.65 1.97 -12.72
C THR A 149 16.02 3.19 -12.05
N LEU A 150 15.48 4.14 -12.85
CA LEU A 150 14.72 5.29 -12.34
C LEU A 150 13.43 4.85 -11.62
N ASP A 151 12.68 3.88 -12.16
CA ASP A 151 11.48 3.35 -11.50
C ASP A 151 11.82 2.64 -10.18
N ALA A 152 12.93 1.89 -10.13
CA ALA A 152 13.39 1.27 -8.90
C ALA A 152 13.78 2.31 -7.84
N LEU A 153 14.49 3.37 -8.24
CA LEU A 153 14.80 4.50 -7.34
C LEU A 153 13.54 5.24 -6.88
N ALA A 154 12.60 5.50 -7.78
CA ALA A 154 11.34 6.15 -7.45
C ALA A 154 10.50 5.31 -6.47
N ALA A 155 10.47 3.99 -6.66
CA ALA A 155 9.81 3.08 -5.72
C ALA A 155 10.45 3.14 -4.33
N LEU A 156 11.79 3.14 -4.24
CA LEU A 156 12.53 3.29 -2.99
C LEU A 156 12.25 4.64 -2.34
N GLU A 157 12.31 5.74 -3.09
CA GLU A 157 12.04 7.09 -2.59
C GLU A 157 10.61 7.25 -2.08
N ARG A 158 9.63 6.65 -2.77
CA ARG A 158 8.25 6.57 -2.31
C ARG A 158 8.14 5.81 -0.97
N LEU A 159 8.82 4.67 -0.84
CA LEU A 159 8.87 3.89 0.40
C LEU A 159 9.59 4.63 1.56
N GLN A 160 10.43 5.60 1.24
CA GLN A 160 11.10 6.48 2.22
C GLN A 160 10.32 7.78 2.48
N GLY A 161 9.14 7.96 1.88
CA GLY A 161 8.35 9.20 2.01
C GLY A 161 8.93 10.41 1.29
N ARG A 162 9.87 10.22 0.34
CA ARG A 162 10.47 11.28 -0.51
C ARG A 162 9.68 11.45 -1.81
N TYR A 163 8.44 11.88 -1.68
CA TYR A 163 7.47 11.86 -2.79
C TYR A 163 7.82 12.78 -3.95
N GLY A 164 8.45 13.92 -3.71
CA GLY A 164 8.87 14.85 -4.77
C GLY A 164 9.95 14.24 -5.68
N ASP A 165 10.97 13.61 -5.09
CA ASP A 165 12.04 12.94 -5.84
C ASP A 165 11.47 11.75 -6.63
N ALA A 166 10.61 10.96 -5.98
CA ALA A 166 9.94 9.82 -6.60
C ALA A 166 9.11 10.25 -7.83
N GLU A 167 8.37 11.35 -7.76
CA GLU A 167 7.57 11.87 -8.87
C GLU A 167 8.44 12.27 -10.06
N LEU A 168 9.53 13.01 -9.81
CA LEU A 168 10.45 13.44 -10.84
C LEU A 168 11.03 12.24 -11.62
N ARG A 169 11.47 11.20 -10.89
CA ARG A 169 12.05 10.00 -11.49
C ARG A 169 11.02 9.15 -12.24
N SER A 170 9.85 8.92 -11.64
CA SER A 170 8.78 8.16 -12.29
C SER A 170 8.30 8.82 -13.58
N ARG A 171 8.16 10.15 -13.60
CA ARG A 171 7.80 10.87 -14.82
C ARG A 171 8.88 10.77 -15.90
N ARG A 172 10.16 10.86 -15.51
CA ARG A 172 11.27 10.69 -16.46
C ARG A 172 11.29 9.26 -17.02
N ALA A 173 11.12 8.25 -16.16
CA ALA A 173 11.05 6.85 -16.60
C ALA A 173 9.91 6.62 -17.59
N LEU A 174 8.73 7.12 -17.28
CA LEU A 174 7.56 7.02 -18.15
C LEU A 174 7.82 7.69 -19.51
N ALA A 175 8.37 8.91 -19.53
CA ALA A 175 8.66 9.64 -20.76
C ALA A 175 9.68 8.90 -21.66
N ILE A 176 10.73 8.31 -21.07
CA ILE A 176 11.72 7.51 -21.80
C ILE A 176 11.03 6.31 -22.45
N ARG A 177 10.26 5.54 -21.68
CA ARG A 177 9.59 4.32 -22.18
C ARG A 177 8.54 4.62 -23.25
N GLU A 178 7.71 5.64 -23.06
CA GLU A 178 6.71 6.04 -24.06
C GLU A 178 7.36 6.46 -25.39
N LYS A 179 8.48 7.19 -25.31
CA LYS A 179 9.23 7.65 -26.48
C LYS A 179 9.90 6.50 -27.24
N VAL A 180 10.49 5.55 -26.53
CA VAL A 180 11.33 4.50 -27.13
C VAL A 180 10.53 3.24 -27.47
N LEU A 181 9.61 2.82 -26.57
CA LEU A 181 8.88 1.56 -26.71
C LEU A 181 7.45 1.76 -27.23
N GLY A 182 6.96 2.98 -27.20
CA GLY A 182 5.57 3.31 -27.52
C GLY A 182 4.61 3.17 -26.32
N PRO A 183 3.44 3.85 -26.37
CA PRO A 183 2.55 4.02 -25.24
C PRO A 183 1.84 2.73 -24.74
N ASP A 184 1.80 1.70 -25.59
CA ASP A 184 1.12 0.42 -25.31
C ASP A 184 2.09 -0.69 -24.87
N HIS A 185 3.38 -0.39 -24.66
CA HIS A 185 4.34 -1.37 -24.23
C HIS A 185 4.13 -1.76 -22.75
N VAL A 186 4.33 -3.04 -22.40
CA VAL A 186 4.13 -3.56 -21.04
C VAL A 186 5.00 -2.83 -20.00
N ASP A 187 6.21 -2.42 -20.36
CA ASP A 187 7.08 -1.69 -19.45
C ASP A 187 6.57 -0.27 -19.15
N VAL A 188 5.81 0.35 -20.06
CA VAL A 188 5.11 1.61 -19.80
C VAL A 188 4.11 1.42 -18.66
N ALA A 189 3.40 0.28 -18.63
CA ALA A 189 2.47 -0.02 -17.54
C ALA A 189 3.15 -0.15 -16.17
N ALA A 190 4.42 -0.54 -16.11
CA ALA A 190 5.17 -0.55 -14.85
C ALA A 190 5.38 0.86 -14.29
N SER A 191 5.86 1.81 -15.12
CA SER A 191 6.02 3.23 -14.74
C SER A 191 4.68 3.87 -14.37
N LEU A 192 3.60 3.59 -15.15
CA LEU A 192 2.25 4.06 -14.85
C LEU A 192 1.76 3.57 -13.48
N THR A 193 2.00 2.30 -13.14
CA THR A 193 1.62 1.71 -11.85
C THR A 193 2.38 2.38 -10.69
N GLY A 194 3.69 2.58 -10.83
CA GLY A 194 4.51 3.28 -9.84
C GLY A 194 4.05 4.71 -9.59
N LEU A 195 3.76 5.45 -10.67
CA LEU A 195 3.27 6.83 -10.60
C LEU A 195 1.84 6.91 -10.01
N ALA A 196 0.96 5.96 -10.37
CA ALA A 196 -0.38 5.86 -9.79
C ALA A 196 -0.34 5.62 -8.27
N ALA A 197 0.52 4.71 -7.80
CA ALA A 197 0.72 4.46 -6.37
C ALA A 197 1.20 5.70 -5.62
N LEU A 198 2.09 6.49 -6.23
CA LEU A 198 2.58 7.74 -5.67
C LEU A 198 1.48 8.81 -5.60
N TYR A 199 0.72 9.01 -6.69
CA TYR A 199 -0.35 10.01 -6.74
C TYR A 199 -1.49 9.70 -5.78
N ARG A 200 -1.80 8.42 -5.54
CA ARG A 200 -2.76 8.01 -4.51
C ARG A 200 -2.33 8.51 -3.12
N ILE A 201 -1.06 8.33 -2.74
CA ILE A 201 -0.52 8.82 -1.46
C ILE A 201 -0.64 10.35 -1.36
N GLN A 202 -0.48 11.05 -2.47
CA GLN A 202 -0.64 12.51 -2.57
C GLN A 202 -2.11 12.96 -2.69
N SER A 203 -3.08 12.04 -2.61
CA SER A 203 -4.52 12.30 -2.76
C SER A 203 -4.91 12.90 -4.13
N ARG A 204 -4.12 12.66 -5.16
CA ARG A 204 -4.37 13.04 -6.56
C ARG A 204 -5.21 11.97 -7.24
N TYR A 205 -6.43 11.84 -6.81
CA TYR A 205 -7.30 10.70 -7.11
C TYR A 205 -7.66 10.56 -8.59
N VAL A 206 -7.89 11.67 -9.30
CA VAL A 206 -8.24 11.66 -10.73
C VAL A 206 -7.09 11.10 -11.56
N GLU A 207 -5.88 11.61 -11.35
CA GLU A 207 -4.69 11.13 -12.05
C GLU A 207 -4.36 9.68 -11.65
N THR A 208 -4.55 9.32 -10.39
CA THR A 208 -4.39 7.93 -9.93
C THR A 208 -5.28 6.98 -10.72
N GLU A 209 -6.57 7.31 -10.86
CA GLU A 209 -7.54 6.48 -11.57
C GLU A 209 -7.15 6.29 -13.03
N GLN A 210 -6.82 7.38 -13.71
CA GLN A 210 -6.41 7.37 -15.12
C GLN A 210 -5.16 6.51 -15.35
N LEU A 211 -4.13 6.69 -14.53
CA LEU A 211 -2.88 5.96 -14.66
C LEU A 211 -3.05 4.47 -14.35
N ALA A 212 -3.78 4.13 -13.28
CA ALA A 212 -4.01 2.74 -12.88
C ALA A 212 -4.88 1.99 -13.89
N GLN A 213 -5.94 2.63 -14.45
CA GLN A 213 -6.77 2.04 -15.51
C GLN A 213 -5.97 1.82 -16.79
N ARG A 214 -5.13 2.81 -17.20
CA ARG A 214 -4.27 2.66 -18.37
C ARG A 214 -3.25 1.54 -18.17
N ALA A 215 -2.61 1.45 -16.99
CA ALA A 215 -1.68 0.38 -16.68
C ALA A 215 -2.34 -1.00 -16.73
N LEU A 216 -3.55 -1.12 -16.19
CA LEU A 216 -4.33 -2.35 -16.23
C LEU A 216 -4.66 -2.75 -17.67
N ALA A 217 -5.17 -1.83 -18.48
CA ALA A 217 -5.55 -2.09 -19.87
C ALA A 217 -4.35 -2.54 -20.72
N VAL A 218 -3.19 -1.90 -20.56
CA VAL A 218 -1.97 -2.29 -21.28
C VAL A 218 -1.54 -3.71 -20.89
N ARG A 219 -1.55 -4.04 -19.59
CA ARG A 219 -1.17 -5.39 -19.12
C ARG A 219 -2.15 -6.46 -19.54
N GLU A 220 -3.45 -6.20 -19.46
CA GLU A 220 -4.48 -7.15 -19.91
C GLU A 220 -4.37 -7.44 -21.40
N LYS A 221 -4.11 -6.42 -22.22
CA LYS A 221 -3.92 -6.56 -23.67
C LYS A 221 -2.66 -7.36 -24.01
N ALA A 222 -1.55 -7.11 -23.29
CA ALA A 222 -0.25 -7.72 -23.60
C ALA A 222 -0.07 -9.11 -22.98
N LEU A 223 -0.53 -9.30 -21.74
CA LEU A 223 -0.22 -10.48 -20.92
C LEU A 223 -1.46 -11.34 -20.63
N GLY A 224 -2.64 -10.77 -20.82
CA GLY A 224 -3.91 -11.41 -20.45
C GLY A 224 -4.42 -11.03 -19.06
N PRO A 225 -5.75 -11.21 -18.83
CA PRO A 225 -6.43 -10.70 -17.63
C PRO A 225 -6.14 -11.49 -16.34
N GLU A 226 -5.48 -12.65 -16.44
CA GLU A 226 -5.12 -13.51 -15.30
C GLU A 226 -3.61 -13.48 -14.99
N HIS A 227 -2.84 -12.64 -15.68
CA HIS A 227 -1.41 -12.53 -15.45
C HIS A 227 -1.12 -11.82 -14.10
N PRO A 228 -0.13 -12.28 -13.30
CA PRO A 228 0.18 -11.68 -11.99
C PRO A 228 0.41 -10.16 -12.02
N GLU A 229 0.95 -9.63 -13.09
CA GLU A 229 1.21 -8.19 -13.19
C GLU A 229 -0.06 -7.31 -13.18
N VAL A 230 -1.28 -7.86 -13.37
CA VAL A 230 -2.52 -7.08 -13.22
C VAL A 230 -2.89 -6.82 -11.76
N ILE A 231 -2.27 -7.53 -10.80
CA ILE A 231 -2.59 -7.43 -9.37
C ILE A 231 -2.35 -6.01 -8.84
N ALA A 232 -1.17 -5.44 -9.09
CA ALA A 232 -0.80 -4.13 -8.54
C ALA A 232 -1.74 -2.99 -8.99
N PRO A 233 -2.07 -2.78 -10.28
CA PRO A 233 -3.04 -1.77 -10.67
C PRO A 233 -4.46 -2.05 -10.13
N LEU A 234 -4.87 -3.31 -9.99
CA LEU A 234 -6.15 -3.67 -9.37
C LEU A 234 -6.20 -3.31 -7.88
N VAL A 235 -5.12 -3.57 -7.13
CA VAL A 235 -4.99 -3.16 -5.72
C VAL A 235 -5.08 -1.64 -5.60
N ILE A 236 -4.35 -0.88 -6.44
CA ILE A 236 -4.39 0.59 -6.45
C ILE A 236 -5.81 1.11 -6.71
N LEU A 237 -6.53 0.53 -7.68
CA LEU A 237 -7.93 0.91 -7.96
C LEU A 237 -8.85 0.59 -6.78
N GLY A 238 -8.66 -0.56 -6.13
CA GLY A 238 -9.40 -0.95 -4.93
C GLY A 238 -9.18 0.04 -3.78
N GLU A 239 -7.93 0.37 -3.48
CA GLU A 239 -7.54 1.35 -2.46
C GLU A 239 -8.09 2.75 -2.78
N LEU A 240 -7.93 3.21 -4.01
CA LEU A 240 -8.42 4.51 -4.49
C LEU A 240 -9.93 4.66 -4.29
N HIS A 241 -10.71 3.68 -4.76
CA HIS A 241 -12.16 3.72 -4.62
C HIS A 241 -12.60 3.65 -3.15
N ALA A 242 -11.88 2.89 -2.31
CA ALA A 242 -12.13 2.84 -0.87
C ALA A 242 -11.85 4.19 -0.20
N GLU A 243 -10.73 4.85 -0.53
CA GLU A 243 -10.36 6.17 -0.03
C GLU A 243 -11.34 7.28 -0.46
N GLN A 244 -12.01 7.10 -1.60
CA GLN A 244 -13.07 8.01 -2.08
C GLN A 244 -14.47 7.66 -1.56
N GLY A 245 -14.61 6.67 -0.66
CA GLY A 245 -15.91 6.20 -0.17
C GLY A 245 -16.74 5.43 -1.21
N ARG A 246 -16.18 5.10 -2.38
CA ARG A 246 -16.82 4.33 -3.46
C ARG A 246 -16.71 2.81 -3.21
N PHE A 247 -17.23 2.35 -2.07
CA PHE A 247 -16.99 0.99 -1.56
C PHE A 247 -17.47 -0.13 -2.48
N ALA A 248 -18.57 0.07 -3.21
CA ALA A 248 -19.07 -0.90 -4.18
C ALA A 248 -18.10 -1.07 -5.36
N GLN A 249 -17.50 0.02 -5.82
CA GLN A 249 -16.52 0.02 -6.91
C GLN A 249 -15.15 -0.52 -6.45
N ALA A 250 -14.80 -0.37 -5.18
CA ALA A 250 -13.55 -0.87 -4.61
C ALA A 250 -13.51 -2.40 -4.49
N GLU A 251 -14.64 -3.04 -4.25
CA GLU A 251 -14.69 -4.48 -3.97
C GLU A 251 -14.33 -5.35 -5.17
N SER A 252 -14.80 -5.00 -6.36
CA SER A 252 -14.57 -5.78 -7.57
C SER A 252 -13.07 -5.89 -7.92
N PRO A 253 -12.30 -4.80 -8.05
CA PRO A 253 -10.87 -4.89 -8.33
C PRO A 253 -10.10 -5.59 -7.20
N ALA A 254 -10.45 -5.37 -5.92
CA ALA A 254 -9.78 -6.03 -4.80
C ALA A 254 -10.01 -7.56 -4.80
N ARG A 255 -11.24 -8.01 -5.04
CA ARG A 255 -11.54 -9.46 -5.15
C ARG A 255 -10.85 -10.09 -6.36
N ARG A 256 -10.82 -9.38 -7.49
CA ARG A 256 -10.12 -9.84 -8.69
C ARG A 256 -8.62 -9.93 -8.44
N ALA A 257 -8.01 -8.94 -7.79
CA ALA A 257 -6.60 -8.97 -7.40
C ALA A 257 -6.28 -10.20 -6.55
N LEU A 258 -7.11 -10.50 -5.53
CA LEU A 258 -6.96 -11.67 -4.68
C LEU A 258 -7.08 -12.96 -5.48
N ALA A 259 -8.09 -13.09 -6.35
CA ALA A 259 -8.30 -14.29 -7.14
C ALA A 259 -7.13 -14.57 -8.10
N VAL A 260 -6.60 -13.53 -8.75
CA VAL A 260 -5.41 -13.67 -9.63
C VAL A 260 -4.18 -14.05 -8.80
N ALA A 261 -3.95 -13.40 -7.64
CA ALA A 261 -2.83 -13.72 -6.78
C ALA A 261 -2.87 -15.17 -6.29
N GLU A 262 -4.02 -15.63 -5.78
CA GLU A 262 -4.18 -17.01 -5.29
C GLU A 262 -4.03 -18.06 -6.40
N LYS A 263 -4.57 -17.78 -7.60
CA LYS A 263 -4.51 -18.71 -8.74
C LYS A 263 -3.11 -18.78 -9.34
N ALA A 264 -2.46 -17.66 -9.56
CA ALA A 264 -1.21 -17.59 -10.31
C ALA A 264 0.02 -17.74 -9.41
N LEU A 265 0.00 -17.16 -8.20
CA LEU A 265 1.15 -17.10 -7.29
C LEU A 265 0.98 -18.01 -6.05
N GLY A 266 -0.25 -18.43 -5.80
CA GLY A 266 -0.59 -19.22 -4.61
C GLY A 266 -1.09 -18.39 -3.43
N PRO A 267 -1.85 -19.02 -2.50
CA PRO A 267 -2.57 -18.32 -1.42
C PRO A 267 -1.67 -17.76 -0.31
N ALA A 268 -0.38 -18.09 -0.31
CA ALA A 268 0.61 -17.62 0.66
C ALA A 268 1.56 -16.55 0.08
N HIS A 269 1.30 -16.06 -1.14
CA HIS A 269 2.13 -15.05 -1.77
C HIS A 269 1.88 -13.64 -1.18
N PRO A 270 2.93 -12.78 -1.01
CA PRO A 270 2.77 -11.42 -0.48
C PRO A 270 1.76 -10.54 -1.23
N GLU A 271 1.63 -10.71 -2.54
CA GLU A 271 0.63 -9.99 -3.36
C GLU A 271 -0.82 -10.32 -2.95
N ALA A 272 -1.08 -11.55 -2.49
CA ALA A 272 -2.40 -11.88 -1.93
C ALA A 272 -2.68 -11.10 -0.64
N ALA A 273 -1.65 -10.84 0.18
CA ALA A 273 -1.81 -10.06 1.41
C ALA A 273 -2.19 -8.60 1.11
N ALA A 274 -1.67 -7.99 0.05
CA ALA A 274 -2.05 -6.64 -0.35
C ALA A 274 -3.55 -6.55 -0.70
N ALA A 275 -4.06 -7.48 -1.50
CA ALA A 275 -5.48 -7.55 -1.83
C ALA A 275 -6.36 -7.84 -0.59
N LEU A 276 -5.89 -8.71 0.33
CA LEU A 276 -6.57 -9.01 1.60
C LEU A 276 -6.67 -7.78 2.50
N ASP A 277 -5.64 -6.92 2.56
CA ASP A 277 -5.70 -5.68 3.34
C ASP A 277 -6.76 -4.70 2.79
N VAL A 278 -6.87 -4.58 1.45
CA VAL A 278 -7.94 -3.77 0.85
C VAL A 278 -9.32 -4.33 1.23
N LEU A 279 -9.51 -5.63 1.10
CA LEU A 279 -10.78 -6.29 1.46
C LEU A 279 -11.08 -6.18 2.96
N ALA A 280 -10.07 -6.29 3.83
CA ALA A 280 -10.20 -6.08 5.27
C ALA A 280 -10.63 -4.63 5.58
N GLY A 281 -10.01 -3.65 4.92
CA GLY A 281 -10.43 -2.24 4.99
C GLY A 281 -11.88 -2.04 4.58
N LEU A 282 -12.30 -2.63 3.45
CA LEU A 282 -13.69 -2.55 2.96
C LEU A 282 -14.68 -3.25 3.91
N ALA A 283 -14.33 -4.41 4.45
CA ALA A 283 -15.16 -5.10 5.44
C ALA A 283 -15.30 -4.26 6.72
N ARG A 284 -14.22 -3.63 7.17
CA ARG A 284 -14.21 -2.70 8.31
C ARG A 284 -15.13 -1.49 8.07
N THR A 285 -15.01 -0.83 6.91
CA THR A 285 -15.85 0.33 6.57
C THR A 285 -17.33 -0.01 6.37
N ARG A 286 -17.67 -1.27 6.15
CA ARG A 286 -19.04 -1.79 6.08
C ARG A 286 -19.54 -2.35 7.41
N GLY A 287 -18.78 -2.19 8.50
CA GLY A 287 -19.14 -2.71 9.82
C GLY A 287 -19.01 -4.24 9.98
N ARG A 288 -18.46 -4.94 8.97
CA ARG A 288 -18.27 -6.40 9.02
C ARG A 288 -16.96 -6.74 9.73
N TYR A 289 -16.89 -6.42 11.01
CA TYR A 289 -15.65 -6.45 11.80
C TYR A 289 -15.01 -7.83 11.96
N ALA A 290 -15.83 -8.90 12.06
CA ALA A 290 -15.33 -10.27 12.16
C ALA A 290 -14.63 -10.71 10.86
N GLU A 291 -15.21 -10.37 9.71
CA GLU A 291 -14.61 -10.61 8.39
C GLU A 291 -13.33 -9.80 8.22
N ALA A 292 -13.35 -8.51 8.58
CA ALA A 292 -12.17 -7.66 8.54
C ALA A 292 -11.01 -8.21 9.37
N GLU A 293 -11.30 -8.73 10.56
CA GLU A 293 -10.28 -9.35 11.44
C GLU A 293 -9.71 -10.63 10.81
N ALA A 294 -10.55 -11.49 10.26
CA ALA A 294 -10.10 -12.72 9.62
C ALA A 294 -9.20 -12.44 8.41
N LEU A 295 -9.59 -11.50 7.53
CA LEU A 295 -8.81 -11.09 6.37
C LEU A 295 -7.47 -10.44 6.79
N GLY A 296 -7.49 -9.53 7.76
CA GLY A 296 -6.28 -8.88 8.27
C GLY A 296 -5.31 -9.86 8.93
N ARG A 297 -5.81 -10.81 9.73
CA ARG A 297 -4.97 -11.86 10.32
C ARG A 297 -4.35 -12.78 9.26
N ARG A 298 -5.10 -13.10 8.21
CA ARG A 298 -4.58 -13.88 7.09
C ARG A 298 -3.47 -13.10 6.37
N ALA A 299 -3.67 -11.82 6.09
CA ALA A 299 -2.65 -10.96 5.49
C ALA A 299 -1.39 -10.89 6.38
N LEU A 300 -1.56 -10.72 7.69
CA LEU A 300 -0.46 -10.70 8.65
C LEU A 300 0.36 -11.99 8.61
N ALA A 301 -0.30 -13.15 8.68
CA ALA A 301 0.38 -14.45 8.65
C ALA A 301 1.18 -14.68 7.36
N ILE A 302 0.63 -14.27 6.22
CA ILE A 302 1.34 -14.33 4.92
C ILE A 302 2.60 -13.46 4.98
N ARG A 303 2.47 -12.19 5.38
CA ARG A 303 3.60 -11.25 5.42
C ARG A 303 4.68 -11.65 6.43
N GLU A 304 4.30 -12.07 7.63
CA GLU A 304 5.26 -12.54 8.64
C GLU A 304 6.09 -13.73 8.13
N LYS A 305 5.43 -14.66 7.43
CA LYS A 305 6.11 -15.83 6.86
C LYS A 305 7.01 -15.47 5.68
N ALA A 306 6.56 -14.60 4.78
CA ALA A 306 7.28 -14.30 3.55
C ALA A 306 8.35 -13.22 3.71
N LEU A 307 8.07 -12.19 4.52
CA LEU A 307 8.90 -10.99 4.65
C LEU A 307 9.66 -10.92 5.98
N GLY A 308 9.24 -11.72 6.97
CA GLY A 308 9.75 -11.65 8.34
C GLY A 308 8.97 -10.67 9.22
N ALA A 309 9.03 -10.92 10.54
CA ALA A 309 8.20 -10.24 11.54
C ALA A 309 8.50 -8.74 11.73
N GLU A 310 9.65 -8.28 11.24
CA GLU A 310 10.15 -6.88 11.36
C GLU A 310 9.96 -6.09 10.05
N HIS A 311 9.22 -6.63 9.07
CA HIS A 311 9.02 -5.95 7.80
C HIS A 311 8.02 -4.79 7.91
N PRO A 312 8.22 -3.64 7.20
CA PRO A 312 7.28 -2.51 7.23
C PRO A 312 5.84 -2.87 6.85
N ASP A 313 5.64 -3.79 5.91
CA ASP A 313 4.30 -4.24 5.51
C ASP A 313 3.59 -5.04 6.59
N VAL A 314 4.34 -5.77 7.46
CA VAL A 314 3.79 -6.40 8.66
C VAL A 314 3.24 -5.32 9.60
N ALA A 315 3.99 -4.24 9.79
CA ALA A 315 3.55 -3.13 10.62
C ALA A 315 2.30 -2.43 10.06
N THR A 316 2.19 -2.31 8.73
CA THR A 316 0.99 -1.74 8.07
C THR A 316 -0.26 -2.57 8.39
N THR A 317 -0.17 -3.89 8.30
CA THR A 317 -1.28 -4.79 8.65
C THR A 317 -1.60 -4.75 10.15
N LEU A 318 -0.57 -4.71 11.01
CA LEU A 318 -0.73 -4.57 12.46
C LEU A 318 -1.46 -3.28 12.84
N ALA A 319 -1.10 -2.14 12.21
CA ALA A 319 -1.79 -0.87 12.42
C ALA A 319 -3.28 -0.95 12.02
N GLY A 320 -3.59 -1.60 10.88
CA GLY A 320 -4.98 -1.85 10.45
C GLY A 320 -5.77 -2.72 11.44
N LEU A 321 -5.16 -3.75 12.00
CA LEU A 321 -5.76 -4.60 13.04
C LEU A 321 -5.92 -3.84 14.37
N ALA A 322 -5.00 -2.93 14.71
CA ALA A 322 -5.12 -2.06 15.88
C ALA A 322 -6.30 -1.09 15.73
N GLU A 323 -6.43 -0.43 14.57
CA GLU A 323 -7.58 0.43 14.24
C GLU A 323 -8.91 -0.34 14.35
N LEU A 324 -8.97 -1.57 13.81
CA LEU A 324 -10.15 -2.43 13.90
C LEU A 324 -10.49 -2.80 15.35
N SER A 325 -9.46 -3.15 16.15
CA SER A 325 -9.65 -3.50 17.57
C SER A 325 -10.16 -2.29 18.37
N ALA A 326 -9.67 -1.08 18.07
CA ALA A 326 -10.13 0.16 18.68
C ALA A 326 -11.60 0.45 18.33
N LEU A 327 -12.01 0.28 17.06
CA LEU A 327 -13.42 0.42 16.64
C LEU A 327 -14.35 -0.55 17.38
N ARG A 328 -13.86 -1.72 17.76
CA ARG A 328 -14.59 -2.70 18.59
C ARG A 328 -14.49 -2.41 20.08
N GLN A 329 -13.96 -1.27 20.49
CA GLN A 329 -13.74 -0.87 21.89
C GLN A 329 -12.81 -1.84 22.66
N ASN A 330 -11.97 -2.60 21.94
CA ASN A 330 -11.02 -3.55 22.55
C ASN A 330 -9.61 -2.94 22.64
N ALA A 331 -9.46 -2.01 23.57
CA ALA A 331 -8.20 -1.31 23.79
C ALA A 331 -7.05 -2.24 24.21
N ALA A 332 -7.37 -3.31 24.95
CA ALA A 332 -6.38 -4.30 25.39
C ALA A 332 -5.72 -5.04 24.22
N GLN A 333 -6.42 -5.23 23.13
CA GLN A 333 -5.88 -5.81 21.89
C GLN A 333 -5.27 -4.74 21.00
N ALA A 334 -5.85 -3.53 20.93
CA ALA A 334 -5.41 -2.45 20.05
C ALA A 334 -4.00 -1.94 20.42
N GLU A 335 -3.74 -1.70 21.70
CA GLU A 335 -2.48 -1.08 22.16
C GLU A 335 -1.23 -1.90 21.82
N PRO A 336 -1.13 -3.22 22.10
CA PRO A 336 0.06 -3.99 21.74
C PRO A 336 0.28 -4.09 20.23
N LEU A 337 -0.78 -4.17 19.43
CA LEU A 337 -0.69 -4.16 17.96
C LEU A 337 -0.13 -2.83 17.45
N ALA A 338 -0.66 -1.71 17.95
CA ALA A 338 -0.19 -0.37 17.56
C ALA A 338 1.26 -0.12 18.00
N ARG A 339 1.65 -0.52 19.21
CA ARG A 339 3.04 -0.42 19.70
C ARG A 339 4.01 -1.24 18.85
N ARG A 340 3.65 -2.46 18.49
CA ARG A 340 4.48 -3.31 17.63
C ARG A 340 4.63 -2.69 16.24
N ALA A 341 3.52 -2.21 15.65
CA ALA A 341 3.55 -1.51 14.36
C ALA A 341 4.48 -0.29 14.41
N LEU A 342 4.31 0.55 15.42
CA LEU A 342 5.13 1.75 15.62
C LEU A 342 6.63 1.43 15.73
N ALA A 343 6.99 0.44 16.56
CA ALA A 343 8.38 0.05 16.77
C ALA A 343 9.05 -0.44 15.47
N ILE A 344 8.35 -1.26 14.68
CA ILE A 344 8.85 -1.73 13.39
C ILE A 344 9.04 -0.54 12.43
N GLN A 345 8.04 0.34 12.32
CA GLN A 345 8.09 1.46 11.38
C GLN A 345 9.15 2.50 11.76
N GLU A 346 9.29 2.85 13.03
CA GLU A 346 10.34 3.77 13.46
C GLU A 346 11.74 3.22 13.17
N LYS A 347 11.94 1.93 13.39
CA LYS A 347 13.22 1.24 13.10
C LYS A 347 13.54 1.18 11.61
N THR A 348 12.55 0.94 10.76
CA THR A 348 12.75 0.64 9.34
C THR A 348 12.58 1.85 8.43
N LEU A 349 11.62 2.73 8.73
CA LEU A 349 11.25 3.89 7.92
C LEU A 349 11.77 5.21 8.48
N GLY A 350 12.17 5.21 9.77
CA GLY A 350 12.52 6.42 10.52
C GLY A 350 11.31 7.12 11.12
N SER A 351 11.57 7.91 12.15
CA SER A 351 10.57 8.51 13.04
C SER A 351 9.64 9.55 12.40
N GLU A 352 9.94 9.97 11.17
CA GLU A 352 9.23 11.02 10.43
C GLU A 352 8.44 10.47 9.22
N HIS A 353 8.29 9.15 9.12
CA HIS A 353 7.55 8.55 8.01
C HIS A 353 6.03 8.64 8.21
N PRO A 354 5.21 8.87 7.14
CA PRO A 354 3.76 8.94 7.27
C PRO A 354 3.08 7.68 7.85
N ASP A 355 3.67 6.50 7.67
CA ASP A 355 3.12 5.29 8.30
C ASP A 355 3.34 5.25 9.81
N VAL A 356 4.41 5.90 10.32
CA VAL A 356 4.58 6.13 11.76
C VAL A 356 3.44 6.98 12.32
N ALA A 357 2.98 8.01 11.59
CA ALA A 357 1.82 8.81 11.99
C ALA A 357 0.55 7.95 12.12
N ARG A 358 0.31 7.03 11.19
CA ARG A 358 -0.82 6.10 11.26
C ARG A 358 -0.75 5.22 12.53
N SER A 359 0.41 4.65 12.84
CA SER A 359 0.59 3.81 14.03
C SER A 359 0.49 4.62 15.32
N LEU A 360 0.98 5.87 15.33
CA LEU A 360 0.80 6.80 16.46
C LEU A 360 -0.67 7.14 16.70
N ARG A 361 -1.45 7.38 15.64
CA ARG A 361 -2.89 7.61 15.76
C ARG A 361 -3.61 6.38 16.32
N ALA A 362 -3.28 5.18 15.84
CA ALA A 362 -3.86 3.94 16.35
C ALA A 362 -3.48 3.71 17.84
N LEU A 363 -2.25 4.04 18.24
CA LEU A 363 -1.81 3.96 19.62
C LEU A 363 -2.55 4.99 20.49
N GLY A 364 -2.64 6.24 20.04
CA GLY A 364 -3.37 7.30 20.74
C GLY A 364 -4.85 6.93 20.94
N GLU A 365 -5.47 6.29 19.94
CA GLU A 365 -6.85 5.81 20.06
C GLU A 365 -6.99 4.69 21.10
N ALA A 366 -6.07 3.72 21.11
CA ALA A 366 -6.06 2.67 22.12
C ALA A 366 -5.86 3.22 23.54
N GLN A 367 -5.01 4.23 23.70
CA GLN A 367 -4.78 4.93 24.97
C GLN A 367 -6.00 5.77 25.40
N ARG A 368 -6.63 6.48 24.45
CA ARG A 368 -7.85 7.24 24.68
C ARG A 368 -8.99 6.36 25.22
N LEU A 369 -9.17 5.17 24.64
CA LEU A 369 -10.16 4.19 25.09
C LEU A 369 -9.90 3.68 26.51
N GLN A 370 -8.67 3.77 26.97
CA GLN A 370 -8.27 3.44 28.36
C GLN A 370 -8.30 4.66 29.29
N ASN A 371 -8.78 5.82 28.82
CA ASN A 371 -8.73 7.11 29.53
C ASN A 371 -7.32 7.60 29.86
N LYS A 372 -6.28 7.07 29.17
CA LYS A 372 -4.88 7.51 29.30
C LYS A 372 -4.62 8.76 28.45
N TYR A 373 -5.36 9.84 28.71
CA TYR A 373 -5.37 11.04 27.86
C TYR A 373 -4.01 11.74 27.80
N ALA A 374 -3.24 11.72 28.89
CA ALA A 374 -1.91 12.31 28.95
C ALA A 374 -0.89 11.58 28.03
N GLU A 375 -1.09 10.28 27.79
CA GLU A 375 -0.26 9.50 26.85
C GLU A 375 -0.75 9.64 25.41
N ALA A 376 -2.06 9.73 25.20
CA ALA A 376 -2.66 9.84 23.87
C ALA A 376 -2.37 11.19 23.19
N GLU A 377 -2.32 12.29 23.95
CA GLU A 377 -2.11 13.64 23.40
C GLU A 377 -0.80 13.76 22.60
N PRO A 378 0.38 13.42 23.14
CA PRO A 378 1.63 13.51 22.37
C PRO A 378 1.65 12.57 21.16
N ALA A 379 0.99 11.42 21.23
CA ALA A 379 0.89 10.52 20.07
C ALA A 379 0.12 11.14 18.92
N TYR A 380 -1.04 11.74 19.18
CA TYR A 380 -1.83 12.44 18.15
C TYR A 380 -1.14 13.72 17.63
N GLN A 381 -0.51 14.50 18.51
CA GLN A 381 0.22 15.70 18.09
C GLN A 381 1.40 15.34 17.17
N ARG A 382 2.13 14.29 17.49
CA ARG A 382 3.23 13.82 16.66
C ARG A 382 2.74 13.27 15.33
N ALA A 383 1.63 12.52 15.32
CA ALA A 383 1.01 12.03 14.07
C ALA A 383 0.64 13.21 13.15
N LEU A 384 -0.07 14.20 13.68
CA LEU A 384 -0.43 15.42 12.95
C LEU A 384 0.78 16.15 12.38
N ALA A 385 1.82 16.34 13.18
CA ALA A 385 3.04 17.03 12.75
C ALA A 385 3.75 16.31 11.60
N ILE A 386 3.82 14.97 11.65
CA ILE A 386 4.40 14.16 10.58
C ILE A 386 3.58 14.28 9.30
N ASP A 387 2.25 14.08 9.37
CA ASP A 387 1.39 14.09 8.20
C ASP A 387 1.30 15.50 7.57
N GLU A 388 1.25 16.58 8.36
CA GLU A 388 1.34 17.95 7.83
C GLU A 388 2.66 18.22 7.08
N LYS A 389 3.78 17.76 7.63
CA LYS A 389 5.11 17.93 7.05
C LYS A 389 5.30 17.14 5.77
N ARG A 390 4.80 15.90 5.72
CA ARG A 390 5.08 14.94 4.64
C ARG A 390 4.03 14.92 3.54
N LEU A 391 2.77 15.07 3.89
CA LEU A 391 1.63 14.99 2.98
C LEU A 391 1.01 16.34 2.65
N GLY A 392 1.42 17.39 3.41
CA GLY A 392 0.83 18.72 3.27
C GLY A 392 -0.41 18.93 4.12
N ARG A 393 -0.68 20.20 4.44
CA ARG A 393 -1.70 20.63 5.40
C ARG A 393 -3.14 20.35 4.97
N GLU A 394 -3.36 20.00 3.73
CA GLU A 394 -4.68 19.71 3.12
C GLU A 394 -4.88 18.21 2.84
N SER A 395 -4.01 17.33 3.33
CA SER A 395 -4.18 15.89 3.18
C SER A 395 -5.39 15.38 3.99
N PRO A 396 -6.20 14.45 3.45
CA PRO A 396 -7.26 13.77 4.21
C PRO A 396 -6.76 13.08 5.49
N ARG A 397 -5.51 12.63 5.51
CA ARG A 397 -4.88 12.05 6.71
C ARG A 397 -4.70 13.08 7.82
N VAL A 398 -4.34 14.32 7.46
CA VAL A 398 -4.31 15.45 8.40
C VAL A 398 -5.69 15.71 9.00
N ALA A 399 -6.75 15.60 8.20
CA ALA A 399 -8.12 15.73 8.71
C ALA A 399 -8.46 14.64 9.74
N LEU A 400 -8.00 13.39 9.54
CA LEU A 400 -8.16 12.32 10.53
C LEU A 400 -7.42 12.62 11.84
N ASP A 401 -6.18 13.09 11.75
CA ASP A 401 -5.38 13.42 12.93
C ASP A 401 -5.99 14.58 13.72
N LEU A 402 -6.45 15.62 13.02
CA LEU A 402 -7.16 16.77 13.62
C LEU A 402 -8.44 16.30 14.32
N GLY A 403 -9.21 15.42 13.71
CA GLY A 403 -10.42 14.82 14.30
C GLY A 403 -10.11 14.06 15.59
N SER A 404 -9.09 13.20 15.56
CA SER A 404 -8.66 12.41 16.73
C SER A 404 -8.19 13.30 17.90
N LEU A 405 -7.39 14.32 17.61
CA LEU A 405 -6.93 15.28 18.61
C LEU A 405 -8.09 16.15 19.14
N GLY A 406 -9.01 16.55 18.26
CA GLY A 406 -10.23 17.27 18.64
C GLY A 406 -11.11 16.45 19.58
N THR A 407 -11.28 15.16 19.31
CA THR A 407 -12.04 14.23 20.18
C THR A 407 -11.37 14.10 21.56
N LEU A 408 -10.04 14.01 21.60
CA LEU A 408 -9.30 13.98 22.88
C LEU A 408 -9.55 15.26 23.68
N TYR A 409 -9.44 16.44 23.06
CA TYR A 409 -9.68 17.72 23.74
C TYR A 409 -11.14 17.89 24.20
N ARG A 410 -12.11 17.43 23.40
CA ARG A 410 -13.51 17.41 23.79
C ARG A 410 -13.75 16.57 25.05
N LEU A 411 -13.14 15.37 25.12
CA LEU A 411 -13.26 14.49 26.29
C LEU A 411 -12.59 15.09 27.55
N GLN A 412 -11.57 15.92 27.36
CA GLN A 412 -10.93 16.68 28.45
C GLN A 412 -11.64 18.01 28.77
N SER A 413 -12.81 18.28 28.17
CA SER A 413 -13.53 19.58 28.28
C SER A 413 -12.73 20.81 27.79
N ARG A 414 -11.70 20.59 26.99
CA ARG A 414 -10.87 21.66 26.36
C ARG A 414 -11.52 22.12 25.05
N TYR A 415 -12.76 22.58 25.14
CA TYR A 415 -13.62 22.85 23.98
C TYR A 415 -13.09 23.93 23.04
N ALA A 416 -12.47 24.97 23.59
CA ALA A 416 -11.87 26.05 22.80
C ALA A 416 -10.74 25.56 21.88
N GLN A 417 -10.06 24.47 22.25
CA GLN A 417 -9.02 23.83 21.45
C GLN A 417 -9.60 22.81 20.46
N ALA A 418 -10.68 22.14 20.81
CA ALA A 418 -11.32 21.13 19.96
C ALA A 418 -12.02 21.73 18.73
N GLU A 419 -12.78 22.83 18.90
CA GLU A 419 -13.60 23.42 17.83
C GLU A 419 -12.82 23.78 16.57
N PRO A 420 -11.68 24.50 16.63
CA PRO A 420 -10.93 24.85 15.43
C PRO A 420 -10.33 23.62 14.71
N LEU A 421 -10.01 22.54 15.45
CA LEU A 421 -9.50 21.30 14.86
C LEU A 421 -10.58 20.60 14.03
N TYR A 422 -11.79 20.45 14.57
CA TYR A 422 -12.91 19.84 13.84
C TYR A 422 -13.32 20.67 12.62
N ARG A 423 -13.38 22.00 12.74
CA ARG A 423 -13.70 22.87 11.59
C ARG A 423 -12.67 22.75 10.48
N ARG A 424 -11.38 22.68 10.85
CA ARG A 424 -10.30 22.48 9.87
C ARG A 424 -10.38 21.09 9.25
N ALA A 425 -10.64 20.05 10.04
CA ALA A 425 -10.81 18.67 9.55
C ALA A 425 -11.98 18.59 8.54
N GLN A 426 -13.12 19.22 8.87
CA GLN A 426 -14.28 19.29 7.99
C GLN A 426 -13.93 19.99 6.66
N ALA A 427 -13.30 21.17 6.72
CA ALA A 427 -12.94 21.93 5.52
C ALA A 427 -12.00 21.16 4.58
N ILE A 428 -10.99 20.44 5.15
CA ILE A 428 -10.09 19.59 4.38
C ILE A 428 -10.89 18.44 3.73
N GLY A 429 -11.73 17.76 4.50
CA GLY A 429 -12.54 16.63 4.02
C GLY A 429 -13.49 17.07 2.89
N GLU A 430 -14.24 18.15 3.06
CA GLU A 430 -15.15 18.69 2.04
C GLU A 430 -14.40 19.07 0.75
N LYS A 431 -13.23 19.67 0.87
CA LYS A 431 -12.41 20.11 -0.28
C LYS A 431 -11.84 18.93 -1.07
N VAL A 432 -11.30 17.90 -0.40
CA VAL A 432 -10.52 16.84 -1.04
C VAL A 432 -11.35 15.59 -1.33
N LEU A 433 -12.22 15.21 -0.40
CA LEU A 433 -13.05 13.99 -0.52
C LEU A 433 -14.47 14.29 -1.03
N GLY A 434 -14.89 15.53 -0.91
CA GLY A 434 -16.26 15.96 -1.21
C GLY A 434 -17.17 15.98 0.03
N PRO A 435 -18.23 16.81 0.02
CA PRO A 435 -19.08 17.05 1.19
C PRO A 435 -19.91 15.82 1.62
N GLU A 436 -20.09 14.84 0.75
CA GLU A 436 -20.85 13.62 1.03
C GLU A 436 -20.00 12.45 1.53
N HIS A 437 -18.69 12.66 1.70
CA HIS A 437 -17.79 11.59 2.11
C HIS A 437 -18.05 11.16 3.57
N PRO A 438 -17.98 9.84 3.91
CA PRO A 438 -18.24 9.34 5.27
C PRO A 438 -17.36 10.01 6.35
N GLN A 439 -16.11 10.31 6.04
CA GLN A 439 -15.20 11.01 6.96
C GLN A 439 -15.69 12.42 7.30
N VAL A 440 -16.28 13.14 6.34
CA VAL A 440 -16.87 14.47 6.58
C VAL A 440 -18.07 14.33 7.52
N ALA A 441 -18.94 13.35 7.26
CA ALA A 441 -20.08 13.08 8.12
C ALA A 441 -19.66 12.73 9.56
N ALA A 442 -18.60 11.91 9.73
CA ALA A 442 -18.06 11.60 11.05
C ALA A 442 -17.52 12.86 11.77
N THR A 443 -16.82 13.74 11.06
CA THR A 443 -16.33 15.02 11.63
C THR A 443 -17.48 15.94 12.05
N ILE A 444 -18.58 15.95 11.29
CA ILE A 444 -19.79 16.73 11.63
C ILE A 444 -20.44 16.19 12.91
N VAL A 445 -20.50 14.86 13.10
CA VAL A 445 -20.98 14.24 14.36
C VAL A 445 -20.13 14.69 15.55
N GLU A 446 -18.81 14.68 15.40
CA GLU A 446 -17.92 15.13 16.48
C GLU A 446 -18.09 16.62 16.81
N LEU A 447 -18.30 17.46 15.80
CA LEU A 447 -18.59 18.89 16.01
C LEU A 447 -19.96 19.08 16.69
N ALA A 448 -20.98 18.30 16.32
CA ALA A 448 -22.28 18.29 16.98
C ALA A 448 -22.16 17.86 18.46
N SER A 449 -21.37 16.81 18.73
CA SER A 449 -21.10 16.30 20.07
C SER A 449 -20.33 17.33 20.92
N LEU A 450 -19.44 18.11 20.31
CA LEU A 450 -18.77 19.24 20.96
C LEU A 450 -19.80 20.33 21.37
N TYR A 451 -20.69 20.72 20.47
CA TYR A 451 -21.72 21.72 20.78
C TYR A 451 -22.71 21.22 21.82
N ARG A 452 -23.10 19.95 21.78
CA ARG A 452 -23.91 19.31 22.82
C ARG A 452 -23.21 19.40 24.19
N ALA A 453 -21.92 19.08 24.26
CA ALA A 453 -21.14 19.17 25.50
C ALA A 453 -21.04 20.60 26.06
N GLN A 454 -21.13 21.61 25.21
CA GLN A 454 -21.20 23.03 25.58
C GLN A 454 -22.65 23.53 25.85
N SER A 455 -23.63 22.68 25.84
CA SER A 455 -25.05 23.02 25.92
C SER A 455 -25.55 23.97 24.80
N ARG A 456 -24.83 23.99 23.65
CA ARG A 456 -25.20 24.78 22.46
C ARG A 456 -26.14 23.97 21.57
N PHE A 457 -27.28 23.56 22.12
CA PHE A 457 -28.18 22.55 21.51
C PHE A 457 -28.72 22.98 20.16
N ALA A 458 -29.07 24.27 20.00
CA ALA A 458 -29.59 24.82 18.74
C ALA A 458 -28.58 24.72 17.57
N GLN A 459 -27.28 24.61 17.88
CA GLN A 459 -26.22 24.40 16.88
C GLN A 459 -25.90 22.92 16.68
N ALA A 460 -26.07 22.11 17.71
CA ALA A 460 -25.77 20.67 17.64
C ALA A 460 -26.86 19.90 16.85
N GLU A 461 -28.13 20.19 17.04
CA GLU A 461 -29.25 19.43 16.46
C GLU A 461 -29.20 19.37 14.92
N PRO A 462 -29.09 20.48 14.18
CA PRO A 462 -29.03 20.43 12.71
C PRO A 462 -27.81 19.69 12.19
N LEU A 463 -26.68 19.69 12.93
CA LEU A 463 -25.50 18.96 12.53
C LEU A 463 -25.68 17.45 12.67
N TYR A 464 -26.33 16.96 13.75
CA TYR A 464 -26.64 15.53 13.87
C TYR A 464 -27.58 15.06 12.75
N GLN A 465 -28.61 15.83 12.43
CA GLN A 465 -29.54 15.51 11.36
C GLN A 465 -28.85 15.47 10.00
N TRP A 466 -27.99 16.44 9.73
CA TRP A 466 -27.20 16.48 8.50
C TRP A 466 -26.23 15.30 8.41
N ALA A 467 -25.46 15.04 9.46
CA ALA A 467 -24.53 13.92 9.50
C ALA A 467 -25.23 12.56 9.30
N LEU A 468 -26.37 12.34 9.96
CA LEU A 468 -27.16 11.13 9.78
C LEU A 468 -27.65 10.95 8.33
N THR A 469 -28.05 12.03 7.68
CA THR A 469 -28.44 12.01 6.26
C THR A 469 -27.28 11.58 5.38
N LEU A 470 -26.10 12.16 5.59
CA LEU A 470 -24.89 11.82 4.85
C LEU A 470 -24.44 10.38 5.11
N GLN A 471 -24.40 9.94 6.38
CA GLN A 471 -24.01 8.58 6.74
C GLN A 471 -24.94 7.53 6.15
N ARG A 472 -26.25 7.73 6.22
CA ARG A 472 -27.24 6.82 5.63
C ARG A 472 -27.09 6.71 4.12
N LYS A 473 -26.78 7.82 3.44
CA LYS A 473 -26.53 7.84 2.00
C LYS A 473 -25.22 7.11 1.64
N ALA A 474 -24.15 7.35 2.37
CA ALA A 474 -22.81 6.86 2.03
C ALA A 474 -22.54 5.43 2.52
N LEU A 475 -23.00 5.08 3.72
CA LEU A 475 -22.70 3.80 4.38
C LEU A 475 -23.90 2.83 4.35
N GLY A 476 -25.09 3.36 4.11
CA GLY A 476 -26.34 2.61 4.24
C GLY A 476 -26.97 2.76 5.63
N PRO A 477 -28.31 2.57 5.72
CA PRO A 477 -29.08 2.83 6.95
C PRO A 477 -28.76 1.86 8.11
N ASP A 478 -28.24 0.68 7.82
CA ASP A 478 -27.95 -0.36 8.81
C ASP A 478 -26.47 -0.36 9.26
N HIS A 479 -25.69 0.68 8.94
CA HIS A 479 -24.29 0.74 9.28
C HIS A 479 -24.07 1.03 10.78
N PRO A 480 -23.09 0.38 11.48
CA PRO A 480 -22.81 0.62 12.90
C PRO A 480 -22.54 2.09 13.27
N GLU A 481 -21.90 2.87 12.39
CA GLU A 481 -21.67 4.31 12.63
C GLU A 481 -22.98 5.12 12.65
N VAL A 482 -23.99 4.71 11.87
CA VAL A 482 -25.32 5.34 11.94
C VAL A 482 -25.95 5.09 13.31
N ALA A 483 -25.77 3.88 13.88
CA ALA A 483 -26.26 3.59 15.23
C ALA A 483 -25.59 4.45 16.29
N LEU A 484 -24.26 4.65 16.20
CA LEU A 484 -23.53 5.53 17.12
C LEU A 484 -24.04 6.99 17.02
N SER A 485 -24.21 7.50 15.81
CA SER A 485 -24.72 8.86 15.60
C SER A 485 -26.17 9.04 16.09
N LEU A 486 -27.00 8.02 15.95
CA LEU A 486 -28.36 8.01 16.50
C LEU A 486 -28.36 8.04 18.04
N GLU A 487 -27.44 7.31 18.69
CA GLU A 487 -27.27 7.32 20.15
C GLU A 487 -26.80 8.69 20.66
N GLU A 488 -25.84 9.32 19.96
CA GLU A 488 -25.37 10.67 20.28
C GLU A 488 -26.49 11.73 20.09
N TYR A 489 -27.28 11.59 19.03
CA TYR A 489 -28.43 12.48 18.80
C TYR A 489 -29.55 12.25 19.86
N ALA A 490 -29.82 11.00 20.21
CA ALA A 490 -30.78 10.69 21.29
C ALA A 490 -30.33 11.30 22.63
N ALA A 491 -29.04 11.29 22.93
CA ALA A 491 -28.49 11.92 24.12
C ALA A 491 -28.72 13.47 24.12
N LEU A 492 -28.63 14.12 22.96
CA LEU A 492 -29.04 15.55 22.82
C LEU A 492 -30.52 15.73 23.09
N LEU A 493 -31.38 14.92 22.46
CA LEU A 493 -32.85 15.04 22.58
C LEU A 493 -33.30 14.88 24.03
N LYS A 494 -32.70 13.97 24.80
CA LYS A 494 -32.95 13.86 26.25
C LYS A 494 -32.55 15.11 27.03
N GLN A 495 -31.41 15.73 26.68
CA GLN A 495 -30.98 16.97 27.35
C GLN A 495 -31.89 18.17 27.09
N ILE A 496 -32.72 18.14 26.01
CA ILE A 496 -33.72 19.16 25.69
C ILE A 496 -35.15 18.70 25.97
N ASN A 497 -35.32 17.64 26.78
CA ASN A 497 -36.60 17.08 27.22
C ASN A 497 -37.52 16.56 26.09
N ARG A 498 -36.94 16.05 24.99
CA ARG A 498 -37.67 15.42 23.86
C ARG A 498 -37.55 13.89 23.95
N GLU A 499 -38.06 13.33 25.05
CA GLU A 499 -37.90 11.90 25.40
C GLU A 499 -38.48 10.94 24.35
N ALA A 500 -39.64 11.26 23.74
CA ALA A 500 -40.26 10.40 22.74
C ALA A 500 -39.40 10.24 21.49
N GLU A 501 -38.82 11.33 21.00
CA GLU A 501 -37.92 11.31 19.84
C GLU A 501 -36.58 10.64 20.19
N ALA A 502 -36.08 10.84 21.41
CA ALA A 502 -34.89 10.15 21.87
C ALA A 502 -35.09 8.62 21.88
N ALA A 503 -36.26 8.15 22.39
CA ALA A 503 -36.59 6.72 22.41
C ALA A 503 -36.70 6.13 20.99
N GLU A 504 -37.19 6.89 20.02
CA GLU A 504 -37.22 6.49 18.61
C GLU A 504 -35.78 6.30 18.05
N MET A 505 -34.88 7.27 18.26
CA MET A 505 -33.49 7.19 17.81
C MET A 505 -32.76 5.99 18.45
N GLU A 506 -32.95 5.79 19.76
CA GLU A 506 -32.40 4.62 20.46
C GLU A 506 -32.97 3.29 19.95
N GLY A 507 -34.26 3.27 19.58
CA GLY A 507 -34.89 2.10 18.97
C GLY A 507 -34.29 1.74 17.63
N GLN A 508 -34.05 2.74 16.79
CA GLN A 508 -33.36 2.55 15.50
C GLN A 508 -31.92 2.07 15.71
N ALA A 509 -31.17 2.66 16.64
CA ALA A 509 -29.80 2.26 16.94
C ALA A 509 -29.71 0.80 17.43
N ARG A 510 -30.62 0.39 18.33
CA ARG A 510 -30.72 -1.00 18.79
C ARG A 510 -31.03 -1.97 17.66
N ALA A 511 -31.91 -1.62 16.74
CA ALA A 511 -32.24 -2.47 15.58
C ALA A 511 -31.02 -2.68 14.66
N ILE A 512 -30.24 -1.63 14.40
CA ILE A 512 -29.00 -1.72 13.63
C ILE A 512 -27.97 -2.64 14.33
N ARG A 513 -27.75 -2.45 15.64
CA ARG A 513 -26.82 -3.31 16.42
C ARG A 513 -27.24 -4.77 16.42
N ALA A 514 -28.54 -5.05 16.54
CA ALA A 514 -29.07 -6.42 16.50
C ALA A 514 -28.81 -7.09 15.14
N LYS A 515 -28.96 -6.35 14.04
CA LYS A 515 -28.63 -6.85 12.69
C LYS A 515 -27.12 -7.12 12.54
N ALA A 516 -26.28 -6.23 13.05
CA ALA A 516 -24.81 -6.38 12.98
C ALA A 516 -24.28 -7.55 13.82
N ALA A 517 -25.00 -7.95 14.89
CA ALA A 517 -24.64 -9.09 15.76
C ALA A 517 -25.14 -10.43 15.22
N ALA A 518 -26.07 -10.44 14.26
CA ALA A 518 -26.58 -11.69 13.67
C ALA A 518 -25.48 -12.37 12.83
N PRO A 519 -25.28 -13.69 12.95
CA PRO A 519 -24.32 -14.40 12.10
C PRO A 519 -24.75 -14.26 10.64
N ALA A 520 -23.78 -13.99 9.77
CA ALA A 520 -24.01 -13.96 8.33
C ALA A 520 -24.60 -15.31 7.89
N ARG A 521 -25.84 -15.26 7.34
CA ARG A 521 -26.53 -16.44 6.80
C ARG A 521 -25.90 -16.88 5.49
#